data_c6a67ab9ee7fe65e44dd369efe9ffda8
#
_entry.id   c6a67ab9ee7fe65e44dd369efe9ffda8
#
_cell.length_a   1.000
_cell.length_b   1.000
_cell.length_c   1.000
_cell.angle_alpha   90.00
_cell.angle_beta   90.00
_cell.angle_gamma   90.00
#
_symmetry.space_group_name_H-M   'P 1'
#
loop_
_entity.id
_entity.type
_entity.pdbx_description
1 polymer ?
#
loop_
_entity_poly.entity_id
_entity_poly.type
_entity_poly.pdbx_seq_one_letter_code
_entity_poly.pdbx_strand_id
1 'polypeptide(L)'
;MERPEIHWPGYISWTIGMLLVVILLYWLMSRGWARRGSFHSDLPELPTDPAPDAPARMVLRGRYFGSTTTEQWLDRIVTRGLGTRSTAELTLTDHGVRVVRPGARDFFVPADRLIGARLDRGIAGKVLTDGGLLVLTWRHGERVLDSGFRSDRAEEHRAWLEAVNSTAAEAAEGGRPSAAVPAPTPAPA
;
A
#
# COMPACT_ATOMS: atom_id res chain seq x y z
N MET A 1 14.34 -43.19 54.66
CA MET A 1 13.90 -42.19 53.67
C MET A 1 14.92 -42.17 52.55
N GLU A 2 14.67 -42.92 51.45
CA GLU A 2 15.54 -42.91 50.27
C GLU A 2 15.32 -41.59 49.55
N ARG A 3 16.42 -40.91 49.28
CA ARG A 3 16.40 -39.69 48.41
C ARG A 3 16.22 -40.14 46.99
N PRO A 4 15.28 -39.60 46.19
CA PRO A 4 15.13 -39.94 44.81
C PRO A 4 16.42 -39.58 44.06
N GLU A 5 17.02 -40.57 43.41
CA GLU A 5 18.18 -40.33 42.56
C GLU A 5 17.73 -39.53 41.34
N ILE A 6 18.24 -38.28 41.24
CA ILE A 6 17.94 -37.40 40.11
C ILE A 6 18.78 -37.86 38.92
N HIS A 7 18.15 -38.45 37.91
CA HIS A 7 18.80 -38.86 36.65
C HIS A 7 19.15 -37.63 35.79
N TRP A 8 20.20 -36.93 36.19
CA TRP A 8 20.70 -35.75 35.49
C TRP A 8 20.88 -35.91 33.98
N PRO A 9 21.37 -37.06 33.44
CA PRO A 9 21.53 -37.24 31.99
C PRO A 9 20.20 -37.17 31.23
N GLY A 10 19.10 -37.66 31.83
CA GLY A 10 17.78 -37.61 31.23
C GLY A 10 17.26 -36.16 31.11
N TYR A 11 17.45 -35.33 32.13
CA TYR A 11 17.04 -33.94 32.10
C TYR A 11 17.85 -33.11 31.10
N ILE A 12 19.16 -33.35 30.99
CA ILE A 12 20.05 -32.71 30.04
C ILE A 12 19.64 -33.04 28.59
N SER A 13 19.38 -34.29 28.28
CA SER A 13 18.96 -34.70 26.93
C SER A 13 17.60 -34.12 26.55
N TRP A 14 16.65 -34.04 27.48
CA TRP A 14 15.36 -33.41 27.31
C TRP A 14 15.50 -31.89 27.05
N THR A 15 16.35 -31.20 27.83
CA THR A 15 16.59 -29.76 27.67
C THR A 15 17.22 -29.48 26.32
N ILE A 16 18.20 -30.28 25.90
CA ILE A 16 18.82 -30.12 24.57
C ILE A 16 17.80 -30.36 23.46
N GLY A 17 17.00 -31.41 23.58
CA GLY A 17 15.94 -31.72 22.60
C GLY A 17 14.94 -30.55 22.48
N MET A 18 14.50 -30.00 23.60
CA MET A 18 13.58 -28.84 23.61
C MET A 18 14.22 -27.61 23.00
N LEU A 19 15.50 -27.33 23.29
CA LEU A 19 16.24 -26.21 22.71
C LEU A 19 16.35 -26.34 21.18
N LEU A 20 16.64 -27.53 20.67
CA LEU A 20 16.72 -27.78 19.24
C LEU A 20 15.37 -27.57 18.54
N VAL A 21 14.25 -27.98 19.18
CA VAL A 21 12.90 -27.72 18.68
C VAL A 21 12.62 -26.22 18.62
N VAL A 22 12.96 -25.46 19.66
CA VAL A 22 12.77 -24.00 19.67
C VAL A 22 13.60 -23.33 18.57
N ILE A 23 14.87 -23.72 18.41
CA ILE A 23 15.73 -23.21 17.35
C ILE A 23 15.17 -23.56 15.97
N LEU A 24 14.68 -24.77 15.76
CA LEU A 24 14.07 -25.20 14.51
C LEU A 24 12.81 -24.39 14.19
N LEU A 25 11.93 -24.20 15.18
CA LEU A 25 10.72 -23.37 15.02
C LEU A 25 11.07 -21.92 14.70
N TYR A 26 12.04 -21.36 15.39
CA TYR A 26 12.54 -20.00 15.12
C TYR A 26 13.10 -19.90 13.69
N TRP A 27 13.89 -20.88 13.26
CA TRP A 27 14.45 -20.93 11.91
C TRP A 27 13.37 -21.06 10.83
N LEU A 28 12.37 -21.92 11.04
CA LEU A 28 11.23 -22.08 10.13
C LEU A 28 10.41 -20.79 10.05
N MET A 29 10.18 -20.13 11.19
CA MET A 29 9.46 -18.87 11.25
C MET A 29 10.23 -17.74 10.54
N SER A 30 11.54 -17.61 10.80
CA SER A 30 12.38 -16.61 10.15
C SER A 30 12.46 -16.83 8.63
N ARG A 31 12.55 -18.10 8.20
CA ARG A 31 12.52 -18.45 6.78
C ARG A 31 11.17 -18.14 6.13
N GLY A 32 10.07 -18.34 6.85
CA GLY A 32 8.72 -17.97 6.39
C GLY A 32 8.56 -16.45 6.22
N TRP A 33 9.13 -15.68 7.15
CA TRP A 33 9.13 -14.23 7.07
C TRP A 33 10.01 -13.70 5.92
N ALA A 34 11.20 -14.27 5.74
CA ALA A 34 12.09 -13.92 4.62
C ALA A 34 11.42 -14.17 3.26
N ARG A 35 10.69 -15.29 3.11
CA ARG A 35 9.92 -15.57 1.88
C ARG A 35 8.80 -14.57 1.63
N ARG A 36 8.08 -14.13 2.66
CA ARG A 36 7.03 -13.10 2.51
C ARG A 36 7.62 -11.74 2.10
N GLY A 37 8.79 -11.38 2.59
CA GLY A 37 9.51 -10.18 2.16
C GLY A 37 9.94 -10.22 0.70
N SER A 38 10.27 -11.40 0.16
CA SER A 38 10.72 -11.56 -1.22
C SER A 38 9.59 -11.49 -2.26
N PHE A 39 8.33 -11.74 -1.88
CA PHE A 39 7.18 -11.63 -2.80
C PHE A 39 6.93 -10.19 -3.30
N HIS A 40 7.46 -9.18 -2.60
CA HIS A 40 7.29 -7.76 -2.96
C HIS A 40 8.63 -7.04 -3.15
N SER A 41 9.75 -7.78 -3.22
CA SER A 41 11.10 -7.20 -3.40
C SER A 41 11.32 -6.58 -4.78
N ASP A 42 10.53 -6.98 -5.75
CA ASP A 42 10.54 -6.51 -7.14
C ASP A 42 9.79 -5.19 -7.37
N LEU A 43 9.15 -4.64 -6.32
CA LEU A 43 8.51 -3.33 -6.43
C LEU A 43 9.56 -2.24 -6.69
N PRO A 44 9.38 -1.42 -7.74
CA PRO A 44 10.26 -0.30 -8.04
C PRO A 44 10.36 0.68 -6.88
N GLU A 45 11.22 1.67 -6.99
CA GLU A 45 11.20 2.78 -6.04
C GLU A 45 9.91 3.58 -6.16
N LEU A 46 9.43 4.07 -4.99
CA LEU A 46 8.23 4.89 -4.96
C LEU A 46 8.47 6.18 -5.74
N PRO A 47 7.51 6.63 -6.55
CA PRO A 47 7.61 7.89 -7.28
C PRO A 47 7.82 9.05 -6.31
N THR A 48 8.63 9.99 -6.74
CA THR A 48 8.83 11.26 -6.05
C THR A 48 7.89 12.30 -6.67
N ASP A 49 7.38 13.21 -5.88
CA ASP A 49 6.54 14.30 -6.37
C ASP A 49 7.37 15.22 -7.30
N PRO A 50 6.99 15.38 -8.56
CA PRO A 50 7.72 16.21 -9.52
C PRO A 50 7.51 17.71 -9.26
N ALA A 51 6.45 18.09 -8.55
CA ALA A 51 6.07 19.47 -8.29
C ALA A 51 5.63 19.66 -6.83
N PRO A 52 6.58 19.65 -5.86
CA PRO A 52 6.26 19.72 -4.44
C PRO A 52 5.55 21.02 -4.04
N ASP A 53 5.72 22.08 -4.82
CA ASP A 53 5.10 23.40 -4.59
C ASP A 53 3.79 23.59 -5.38
N ALA A 54 3.31 22.56 -6.07
CA ALA A 54 2.04 22.64 -6.81
C ALA A 54 0.87 22.99 -5.86
N PRO A 55 -0.08 23.83 -6.32
CA PRO A 55 -1.22 24.21 -5.51
C PRO A 55 -2.05 22.99 -5.12
N ALA A 56 -2.42 22.92 -3.84
CA ALA A 56 -3.27 21.87 -3.33
C ALA A 56 -4.72 22.11 -3.77
N ARG A 57 -5.33 21.15 -4.43
CA ARG A 57 -6.78 21.15 -4.69
C ARG A 57 -7.56 20.74 -3.44
N MET A 58 -7.05 19.73 -2.73
CA MET A 58 -7.63 19.24 -1.49
C MET A 58 -6.54 18.71 -0.55
N VAL A 59 -6.78 18.81 0.76
CA VAL A 59 -5.93 18.24 1.79
C VAL A 59 -6.78 17.38 2.72
N LEU A 60 -6.30 16.15 3.02
CA LEU A 60 -6.91 15.25 3.98
C LEU A 60 -5.89 14.87 5.03
N ARG A 61 -6.27 15.08 6.30
CA ARG A 61 -5.48 14.62 7.45
C ARG A 61 -6.11 13.40 8.08
N GLY A 62 -5.28 12.46 8.46
CA GLY A 62 -5.76 11.24 9.06
C GLY A 62 -4.69 10.18 9.22
N ARG A 63 -5.05 8.93 8.94
CA ARG A 63 -4.18 7.77 9.14
C ARG A 63 -4.08 6.91 7.90
N TYR A 64 -2.86 6.51 7.59
CA TYR A 64 -2.55 5.49 6.61
C TYR A 64 -2.54 4.10 7.28
N PHE A 65 -3.23 3.14 6.67
CA PHE A 65 -3.38 1.77 7.20
C PHE A 65 -2.45 0.76 6.55
N GLY A 66 -1.99 1.02 5.36
CA GLY A 66 -1.11 0.16 4.58
C GLY A 66 -1.54 0.08 3.13
N SER A 67 -0.70 -0.58 2.32
CA SER A 67 -1.05 -0.96 0.95
C SER A 67 -1.09 -2.47 0.82
N THR A 68 -1.98 -2.94 -0.07
CA THR A 68 -2.13 -4.33 -0.49
C THR A 68 -2.13 -4.40 -2.01
N THR A 69 -1.97 -5.57 -2.58
CA THR A 69 -2.31 -5.78 -3.99
C THR A 69 -3.83 -5.88 -4.11
N THR A 70 -4.39 -5.37 -5.20
CA THR A 70 -5.85 -5.36 -5.43
C THR A 70 -6.44 -6.78 -5.42
N GLU A 71 -5.67 -7.77 -5.84
CA GLU A 71 -6.10 -9.18 -5.88
C GLU A 71 -6.12 -9.84 -4.49
N GLN A 72 -5.31 -9.34 -3.54
CA GLN A 72 -5.11 -9.95 -2.22
C GLN A 72 -5.16 -8.88 -1.11
N TRP A 73 -6.36 -8.47 -0.76
CA TRP A 73 -6.60 -7.43 0.26
C TRP A 73 -6.05 -7.75 1.66
N LEU A 74 -5.72 -9.04 1.93
CA LEU A 74 -5.08 -9.47 3.18
C LEU A 74 -3.56 -9.42 3.12
N ASP A 75 -2.96 -9.42 1.92
CA ASP A 75 -1.53 -9.47 1.74
C ASP A 75 -0.94 -8.05 1.74
N ARG A 76 -0.48 -7.66 2.92
CA ARG A 76 0.13 -6.36 3.14
C ARG A 76 1.50 -6.27 2.50
N ILE A 77 1.71 -5.26 1.69
CA ILE A 77 3.01 -4.95 1.11
C ILE A 77 3.91 -4.36 2.20
N VAL A 78 4.95 -5.10 2.60
CA VAL A 78 5.87 -4.67 3.67
C VAL A 78 7.10 -3.91 3.15
N THR A 79 7.36 -3.97 1.85
CA THR A 79 8.50 -3.29 1.21
C THR A 79 8.24 -1.81 1.00
N ARG A 80 9.31 -1.04 0.79
CA ARG A 80 9.27 0.41 0.51
C ARG A 80 8.54 1.26 1.56
N GLY A 81 8.28 0.71 2.76
CA GLY A 81 7.53 1.38 3.82
C GLY A 81 6.01 1.41 3.62
N LEU A 82 5.47 0.73 2.60
CA LEU A 82 4.03 0.69 2.31
C LEU A 82 3.23 -0.15 3.33
N GLY A 83 3.89 -0.97 4.14
CA GLY A 83 3.24 -1.75 5.20
C GLY A 83 3.11 -1.03 6.53
N THR A 84 3.81 0.08 6.74
CA THR A 84 3.86 0.77 8.04
C THR A 84 2.66 1.67 8.22
N ARG A 85 1.88 1.46 9.28
CA ARG A 85 0.82 2.38 9.68
C ARG A 85 1.44 3.66 10.25
N SER A 86 0.83 4.78 9.91
CA SER A 86 1.28 6.09 10.37
C SER A 86 0.13 7.11 10.36
N THR A 87 0.31 8.25 10.99
CA THR A 87 -0.40 9.46 10.60
C THR A 87 -0.06 9.76 9.14
N ALA A 88 -0.96 10.40 8.44
CA ALA A 88 -0.75 10.78 7.05
C ALA A 88 -1.50 12.08 6.73
N GLU A 89 -0.85 12.92 5.94
CA GLU A 89 -1.47 14.03 5.27
C GLU A 89 -1.43 13.78 3.76
N LEU A 90 -2.59 13.75 3.13
CA LEU A 90 -2.74 13.60 1.69
C LEU A 90 -3.00 14.98 1.09
N THR A 91 -2.27 15.29 0.03
CA THR A 91 -2.49 16.51 -0.77
C THR A 91 -2.79 16.09 -2.20
N LEU A 92 -4.00 16.38 -2.66
CA LEU A 92 -4.38 16.21 -4.06
C LEU A 92 -3.94 17.45 -4.85
N THR A 93 -3.23 17.21 -5.94
CA THR A 93 -2.80 18.22 -6.92
C THR A 93 -3.19 17.76 -8.32
N ASP A 94 -2.99 18.57 -9.35
CA ASP A 94 -3.20 18.18 -10.75
C ASP A 94 -2.20 17.11 -11.22
N HIS A 95 -1.06 16.98 -10.53
CA HIS A 95 -0.04 15.96 -10.83
C HIS A 95 -0.29 14.61 -10.15
N GLY A 96 -1.19 14.54 -9.17
CA GLY A 96 -1.50 13.33 -8.42
C GLY A 96 -1.70 13.56 -6.93
N VAL A 97 -1.48 12.51 -6.13
CA VAL A 97 -1.67 12.52 -4.68
C VAL A 97 -0.33 12.41 -3.97
N ARG A 98 0.05 13.45 -3.24
CA ARG A 98 1.19 13.42 -2.31
C ARG A 98 0.74 12.87 -0.97
N VAL A 99 1.52 11.96 -0.40
CA VAL A 99 1.27 11.36 0.90
C VAL A 99 2.47 11.61 1.81
N VAL A 100 2.33 12.52 2.75
CA VAL A 100 3.33 12.85 3.77
C VAL A 100 3.01 12.07 5.04
N ARG A 101 4.01 11.35 5.57
CA ARG A 101 3.84 10.46 6.72
C ARG A 101 4.91 10.70 7.78
N PRO A 102 4.66 11.53 8.79
CA PRO A 102 5.60 11.75 9.88
C PRO A 102 6.06 10.45 10.53
N GLY A 103 7.37 10.22 10.56
CA GLY A 103 7.97 8.99 11.11
C GLY A 103 7.92 7.76 10.21
N ALA A 104 7.46 7.89 8.96
CA ALA A 104 7.49 6.85 7.93
C ALA A 104 7.93 7.44 6.58
N ARG A 105 8.16 6.59 5.59
CA ARG A 105 8.57 7.05 4.26
C ARG A 105 7.38 7.68 3.53
N ASP A 106 7.54 8.91 3.05
CA ASP A 106 6.60 9.59 2.18
C ASP A 106 6.55 8.93 0.80
N PHE A 107 5.45 9.12 0.08
CA PHE A 107 5.33 8.66 -1.30
C PHE A 107 4.38 9.55 -2.10
N PHE A 108 4.47 9.44 -3.40
CA PHE A 108 3.64 10.14 -4.35
C PHE A 108 2.93 9.15 -5.27
N VAL A 109 1.67 9.41 -5.57
CA VAL A 109 0.87 8.65 -6.54
C VAL A 109 0.62 9.55 -7.73
N PRO A 110 1.33 9.36 -8.86
CA PRO A 110 1.14 10.17 -10.07
C PRO A 110 -0.28 10.03 -10.63
N ALA A 111 -0.81 11.10 -11.18
CA ALA A 111 -2.17 11.12 -11.75
C ALA A 111 -2.34 10.11 -12.90
N ASP A 112 -1.33 9.94 -13.74
CA ASP A 112 -1.31 8.98 -14.86
C ASP A 112 -1.28 7.51 -14.40
N ARG A 113 -0.91 7.26 -13.14
CA ARG A 113 -0.92 5.93 -12.51
C ARG A 113 -2.11 5.71 -11.58
N LEU A 114 -2.87 6.76 -11.32
CA LEU A 114 -4.05 6.68 -10.48
C LEU A 114 -5.19 6.03 -11.27
N ILE A 115 -5.74 4.94 -10.75
CA ILE A 115 -6.86 4.22 -11.37
C ILE A 115 -8.18 4.76 -10.83
N GLY A 116 -8.20 5.12 -9.55
CA GLY A 116 -9.37 5.72 -8.91
C GLY A 116 -9.35 5.57 -7.39
N ALA A 117 -10.48 5.93 -6.79
CA ALA A 117 -10.71 5.76 -5.37
C ALA A 117 -12.04 5.07 -5.13
N ARG A 118 -12.15 4.40 -3.98
CA ARG A 118 -13.40 3.83 -3.48
C ARG A 118 -13.48 3.97 -1.96
N LEU A 119 -14.71 3.90 -1.45
CA LEU A 119 -14.94 3.75 -0.02
C LEU A 119 -15.03 2.26 0.32
N ASP A 120 -14.35 1.88 1.38
CA ASP A 120 -14.31 0.49 1.83
C ASP A 120 -14.41 0.43 3.36
N ARG A 121 -14.65 -0.76 3.89
CA ARG A 121 -14.63 -1.05 5.32
C ARG A 121 -13.39 -1.83 5.75
N GLY A 122 -12.54 -2.28 4.82
CA GLY A 122 -11.39 -3.11 5.17
C GLY A 122 -10.19 -2.96 4.24
N ILE A 123 -9.02 -3.03 4.84
CA ILE A 123 -7.73 -3.16 4.13
C ILE A 123 -6.69 -3.79 5.04
N ALA A 124 -5.79 -4.59 4.47
CA ALA A 124 -4.65 -5.16 5.16
C ALA A 124 -5.02 -5.87 6.49
N GLY A 125 -6.13 -6.63 6.48
CA GLY A 125 -6.64 -7.36 7.63
C GLY A 125 -7.30 -6.49 8.72
N LYS A 126 -7.61 -5.22 8.44
CA LYS A 126 -8.41 -4.36 9.32
C LYS A 126 -9.79 -4.13 8.74
N VAL A 127 -10.79 -4.23 9.61
CA VAL A 127 -12.19 -3.93 9.31
C VAL A 127 -12.61 -2.73 10.14
N LEU A 128 -13.23 -1.77 9.49
CA LEU A 128 -13.79 -0.53 10.05
C LEU A 128 -15.30 -0.51 9.81
N THR A 129 -15.95 0.58 10.18
CA THR A 129 -17.35 0.85 9.80
C THR A 129 -17.48 1.05 8.28
N ASP A 130 -18.67 0.83 7.73
CA ASP A 130 -18.94 1.03 6.31
C ASP A 130 -18.57 2.46 5.87
N GLY A 131 -17.82 2.56 4.77
CA GLY A 131 -17.31 3.84 4.26
C GLY A 131 -16.24 4.51 5.13
N GLY A 132 -15.77 3.85 6.19
CA GLY A 132 -14.77 4.39 7.11
C GLY A 132 -13.35 4.46 6.56
N LEU A 133 -13.13 3.97 5.34
CA LEU A 133 -11.83 3.92 4.69
C LEU A 133 -11.93 4.46 3.26
N LEU A 134 -11.08 5.40 2.92
CA LEU A 134 -10.80 5.83 1.55
C LEU A 134 -9.66 4.96 1.02
N VAL A 135 -9.90 4.23 -0.06
CA VAL A 135 -8.90 3.38 -0.72
C VAL A 135 -8.55 4.00 -2.06
N LEU A 136 -7.27 4.31 -2.25
CA LEU A 136 -6.71 4.73 -3.53
C LEU A 136 -6.17 3.51 -4.26
N THR A 137 -6.67 3.27 -5.46
CA THR A 137 -6.19 2.22 -6.36
C THR A 137 -5.29 2.85 -7.42
N TRP A 138 -4.06 2.37 -7.54
CA TRP A 138 -3.06 2.94 -8.43
C TRP A 138 -2.05 1.90 -8.93
N ARG A 139 -1.42 2.18 -10.07
CA ARG A 139 -0.43 1.29 -10.69
C ARG A 139 0.98 1.63 -10.22
N HIS A 140 1.72 0.62 -9.80
CA HIS A 140 3.12 0.75 -9.43
C HIS A 140 3.96 -0.38 -10.02
N GLY A 141 4.76 -0.07 -11.04
CA GLY A 141 5.36 -1.09 -11.89
C GLY A 141 4.28 -1.94 -12.58
N GLU A 142 4.46 -3.23 -12.52
CA GLU A 142 3.51 -4.20 -13.09
C GLU A 142 2.30 -4.49 -12.20
N ARG A 143 2.23 -3.90 -11.00
CA ARG A 143 1.21 -4.23 -10.00
C ARG A 143 0.20 -3.10 -9.81
N VAL A 144 -1.03 -3.50 -9.49
CA VAL A 144 -2.07 -2.59 -9.03
C VAL A 144 -2.14 -2.67 -7.51
N LEU A 145 -2.01 -1.53 -6.86
CA LEU A 145 -1.97 -1.38 -5.43
C LEU A 145 -3.21 -0.66 -4.91
N ASP A 146 -3.67 -1.10 -3.75
CA ASP A 146 -4.70 -0.45 -2.96
C ASP A 146 -4.06 0.14 -1.70
N SER A 147 -4.16 1.44 -1.53
CA SER A 147 -3.65 2.18 -0.37
C SER A 147 -4.80 2.74 0.45
N GLY A 148 -4.89 2.34 1.71
CA GLY A 148 -6.02 2.68 2.57
C GLY A 148 -5.74 3.82 3.53
N PHE A 149 -6.65 4.79 3.56
CA PHE A 149 -6.59 5.98 4.40
C PHE A 149 -7.90 6.19 5.15
N ARG A 150 -7.80 6.71 6.35
CA ARG A 150 -8.96 7.15 7.11
C ARG A 150 -8.76 8.62 7.50
N SER A 151 -9.67 9.48 7.08
CA SER A 151 -9.69 10.87 7.54
C SER A 151 -10.07 10.94 9.02
N ASP A 152 -9.56 11.95 9.70
CA ASP A 152 -10.02 12.34 11.03
C ASP A 152 -11.46 12.89 10.97
N ARG A 153 -11.91 13.31 9.76
CA ARG A 153 -13.27 13.74 9.43
C ARG A 153 -13.85 12.85 8.33
N ALA A 154 -14.70 11.91 8.72
CA ALA A 154 -15.24 10.89 7.82
C ALA A 154 -16.09 11.48 6.67
N GLU A 155 -16.70 12.64 6.88
CA GLU A 155 -17.49 13.37 5.87
C GLU A 155 -16.66 13.80 4.66
N GLU A 156 -15.35 13.96 4.81
CA GLU A 156 -14.46 14.35 3.71
C GLU A 156 -14.23 13.22 2.69
N HIS A 157 -14.47 11.96 3.08
CA HIS A 157 -14.18 10.80 2.23
C HIS A 157 -14.90 10.85 0.90
N ARG A 158 -16.17 11.31 0.88
CA ARG A 158 -16.97 11.37 -0.36
C ARG A 158 -16.41 12.42 -1.32
N ALA A 159 -16.11 13.62 -0.83
CA ALA A 159 -15.53 14.67 -1.65
C ALA A 159 -14.15 14.26 -2.21
N TRP A 160 -13.34 13.57 -1.39
CA TRP A 160 -12.07 13.02 -1.83
C TRP A 160 -12.22 11.94 -2.89
N LEU A 161 -13.18 11.03 -2.72
CA LEU A 161 -13.50 9.98 -3.71
C LEU A 161 -13.83 10.60 -5.06
N GLU A 162 -14.69 11.61 -5.08
CA GLU A 162 -15.11 12.30 -6.31
C GLU A 162 -13.93 13.02 -6.97
N ALA A 163 -13.16 13.78 -6.20
CA ALA A 163 -12.01 14.53 -6.70
C ALA A 163 -10.89 13.61 -7.26
N VAL A 164 -10.59 12.51 -6.58
CA VAL A 164 -9.58 11.55 -7.04
C VAL A 164 -10.03 10.86 -8.32
N ASN A 165 -11.30 10.45 -8.42
CA ASN A 165 -11.86 9.82 -9.61
C ASN A 165 -11.89 10.78 -10.80
N SER A 166 -12.19 12.06 -10.59
CA SER A 166 -12.08 13.11 -11.61
C SER A 166 -10.65 13.25 -12.11
N THR A 167 -9.68 13.38 -11.20
CA THR A 167 -8.25 13.49 -11.56
C THR A 167 -7.76 12.26 -12.35
N ALA A 168 -8.19 11.05 -11.95
CA ALA A 168 -7.83 9.82 -12.68
C ALA A 168 -8.43 9.79 -14.09
N ALA A 169 -9.68 10.25 -14.25
CA ALA A 169 -10.34 10.33 -15.54
C ALA A 169 -9.66 11.36 -16.47
N GLU A 170 -9.38 12.56 -15.95
CA GLU A 170 -8.66 13.63 -16.67
C GLU A 170 -7.29 13.14 -17.18
N ALA A 171 -6.54 12.45 -16.33
CA ALA A 171 -5.23 11.89 -16.69
C ALA A 171 -5.34 10.80 -17.77
N ALA A 172 -6.37 9.96 -17.70
CA ALA A 172 -6.63 8.91 -18.69
C ALA A 172 -7.02 9.48 -20.06
N GLU A 173 -7.74 10.59 -20.09
CA GLU A 173 -8.12 11.29 -21.32
C GLU A 173 -6.92 12.05 -21.92
N GLY A 174 -6.15 12.75 -21.10
CA GLY A 174 -4.93 13.47 -21.53
C GLY A 174 -3.81 12.56 -22.04
N GLY A 175 -3.79 11.31 -21.62
CA GLY A 175 -2.83 10.28 -22.09
C GLY A 175 -3.22 9.59 -23.41
N ARG A 176 -4.41 9.83 -23.94
CA ARG A 176 -4.78 9.30 -25.26
C ARG A 176 -4.11 10.14 -26.33
N PRO A 177 -3.30 9.55 -27.25
CA PRO A 177 -2.82 10.29 -28.41
C PRO A 177 -4.03 10.79 -29.15
N SER A 178 -4.10 12.13 -29.37
CA SER A 178 -5.10 12.76 -30.21
C SER A 178 -5.19 11.96 -31.52
N ALA A 179 -6.35 11.33 -31.76
CA ALA A 179 -6.58 10.63 -33.02
C ALA A 179 -6.33 11.66 -34.14
N ALA A 180 -5.26 11.46 -34.91
CA ALA A 180 -4.93 12.31 -36.05
C ALA A 180 -6.18 12.40 -36.93
N VAL A 181 -6.71 13.60 -37.03
CA VAL A 181 -7.76 13.91 -38.02
C VAL A 181 -7.20 13.50 -39.37
N PRO A 182 -7.81 12.53 -40.09
CA PRO A 182 -7.33 12.16 -41.41
C PRO A 182 -7.36 13.40 -42.32
N ALA A 183 -6.23 13.72 -42.92
CA ALA A 183 -6.13 14.83 -43.90
C ALA A 183 -7.19 14.63 -44.99
N PRO A 184 -7.88 15.69 -45.44
CA PRO A 184 -8.86 15.59 -46.51
C PRO A 184 -8.13 15.09 -47.78
N THR A 185 -8.66 14.00 -48.34
CA THR A 185 -8.22 13.42 -49.62
C THR A 185 -8.35 14.49 -50.70
N PRO A 186 -7.29 14.80 -51.48
CA PRO A 186 -7.42 15.72 -52.61
C PRO A 186 -8.39 15.10 -53.64
N ALA A 187 -9.33 15.91 -54.14
CA ALA A 187 -10.24 15.54 -55.20
C ALA A 187 -9.47 15.23 -56.50
N PRO A 188 -9.87 14.23 -57.31
CA PRO A 188 -9.26 13.95 -58.60
C PRO A 188 -9.62 15.06 -59.58
N ALA A 189 -8.60 15.46 -60.38
CA ALA A 189 -8.74 16.41 -61.49
C ALA A 189 -9.42 15.80 -62.68
#